data_cbe965b3c7343c01eb0b9735318de5cb
#
_entry.id   cbe965b3c7343c01eb0b9735318de5cb
#
_cell.length_a   1.000
_cell.length_b   1.000
_cell.length_c   1.000
_cell.angle_alpha   90.00
_cell.angle_beta   90.00
_cell.angle_gamma   90.00
#
_symmetry.space_group_name_H-M   'P 1'
#
loop_
_entity.id
_entity.type
_entity.pdbx_description
1 polymer ?
#
loop_
_entity_poly.entity_id
_entity_poly.type
_entity_poly.pdbx_seq_one_letter_code
_entity_poly.pdbx_strand_id
1 'polypeptide(L)'
;MRAPASGLTAFPAVPPDVRLIDLAWNEIAEVPGWVAGLAALEELRLDGNRLRSLPDLSGLTALRALHLDGNELASFPRCPPHLEVLFLYGNRVGAVPDRLSPGLRHLALGANGLTEVPGSLWKLTALESLNLAENALTEVPAVIGGLARLRMLDLGHNRLASVPPELGDLGLTDYLYLSDNLLAEVPEELGRLDRLAYLNLTDNRLTRLPESIGRMAGLVELRVYGNRLESLPGSIGALARLRELHLQGNRLERLPASIAGLEELRVLDLRNNRLRELPESLPAGLRHLDLRNNRLRSLPPVLPPLDKLDLRWNKLDGEPEVLRGLRERGCVILR
;
A
#
# COMPACT_ATOMS: atom_id res chain seq x y z
N MET A 1 -22.99 -16.07 17.46
CA MET A 1 -22.32 -15.67 18.71
C MET A 1 -21.44 -14.46 18.44
N ARG A 2 -21.56 -13.37 19.19
CA ARG A 2 -20.69 -12.19 19.06
C ARG A 2 -20.34 -11.68 20.46
N ALA A 3 -19.05 -11.64 20.77
CA ALA A 3 -18.50 -11.11 22.02
C ALA A 3 -17.07 -10.57 21.78
N PRO A 4 -16.90 -9.61 20.82
CA PRO A 4 -15.59 -8.99 20.62
C PRO A 4 -15.22 -8.11 21.82
N ALA A 5 -13.91 -8.00 22.11
CA ALA A 5 -13.35 -7.14 23.15
C ALA A 5 -14.03 -7.31 24.53
N SER A 6 -14.40 -8.55 24.89
CA SER A 6 -15.18 -8.85 26.10
C SER A 6 -14.32 -9.38 27.25
N GLY A 7 -13.01 -9.39 27.10
CA GLY A 7 -12.04 -9.89 28.12
C GLY A 7 -12.11 -11.40 28.32
N LEU A 8 -12.58 -12.15 27.33
CA LEU A 8 -12.66 -13.61 27.40
C LEU A 8 -11.27 -14.23 27.37
N THR A 9 -10.98 -15.10 28.32
CA THR A 9 -9.74 -15.88 28.40
C THR A 9 -9.91 -17.32 27.87
N ALA A 10 -11.15 -17.76 27.68
CA ALA A 10 -11.49 -19.09 27.16
C ALA A 10 -12.58 -18.99 26.08
N PHE A 11 -12.57 -19.95 25.17
CA PHE A 11 -13.58 -20.06 24.11
C PHE A 11 -14.93 -20.45 24.73
N PRO A 12 -16.01 -19.67 24.57
CA PRO A 12 -17.29 -19.94 25.17
C PRO A 12 -18.04 -21.09 24.46
N ALA A 13 -18.95 -21.75 25.16
CA ALA A 13 -19.87 -22.70 24.53
C ALA A 13 -20.80 -21.97 23.56
N VAL A 14 -21.08 -22.59 22.42
CA VAL A 14 -21.96 -22.04 21.38
C VAL A 14 -22.97 -23.10 20.93
N PRO A 15 -24.14 -22.69 20.37
CA PRO A 15 -25.09 -23.61 19.76
C PRO A 15 -24.45 -24.37 18.57
N PRO A 16 -24.81 -25.64 18.32
CA PRO A 16 -24.21 -26.45 17.26
C PRO A 16 -24.54 -25.96 15.84
N ASP A 17 -25.61 -25.18 15.69
CA ASP A 17 -26.09 -24.60 14.42
C ASP A 17 -25.59 -23.17 14.18
N VAL A 18 -24.61 -22.72 14.97
CA VAL A 18 -24.04 -21.38 14.86
C VAL A 18 -23.37 -21.18 13.50
N ARG A 19 -23.69 -20.08 12.82
CA ARG A 19 -23.10 -19.73 11.52
C ARG A 19 -21.94 -18.72 11.63
N LEU A 20 -22.00 -17.85 12.62
CA LEU A 20 -20.99 -16.83 12.86
C LEU A 20 -20.54 -16.85 14.31
N ILE A 21 -19.22 -16.90 14.52
CA ILE A 21 -18.57 -16.70 15.81
C ILE A 21 -17.62 -15.52 15.66
N ASP A 22 -17.87 -14.48 16.46
CA ASP A 22 -17.00 -13.32 16.55
C ASP A 22 -16.53 -13.14 18.00
N LEU A 23 -15.27 -13.50 18.22
CA LEU A 23 -14.57 -13.42 19.50
C LEU A 23 -13.26 -12.61 19.34
N ALA A 24 -13.22 -11.71 18.37
CA ALA A 24 -12.05 -10.87 18.13
C ALA A 24 -11.70 -10.00 19.34
N TRP A 25 -10.41 -9.69 19.48
CA TRP A 25 -9.88 -8.79 20.53
C TRP A 25 -10.17 -9.25 21.96
N ASN A 26 -9.92 -10.55 22.21
CA ASN A 26 -9.99 -11.16 23.55
C ASN A 26 -8.61 -11.70 23.97
N GLU A 27 -8.57 -12.52 24.99
CA GLU A 27 -7.34 -13.13 25.52
C GLU A 27 -7.35 -14.67 25.36
N ILE A 28 -8.07 -15.19 24.37
CA ILE A 28 -8.27 -16.61 24.14
C ILE A 28 -6.94 -17.22 23.65
N ALA A 29 -6.46 -18.25 24.36
CA ALA A 29 -5.21 -18.93 24.03
C ALA A 29 -5.42 -20.26 23.28
N GLU A 30 -6.63 -20.82 23.30
CA GLU A 30 -6.94 -22.12 22.71
C GLU A 30 -8.34 -22.12 22.07
N VAL A 31 -8.44 -22.74 20.90
CA VAL A 31 -9.73 -23.08 20.25
C VAL A 31 -10.00 -24.56 20.53
N PRO A 32 -11.10 -24.89 21.27
CA PRO A 32 -11.41 -26.27 21.61
C PRO A 32 -11.66 -27.15 20.38
N GLY A 33 -11.26 -28.43 20.45
CA GLY A 33 -11.40 -29.37 19.32
C GLY A 33 -12.85 -29.56 18.84
N TRP A 34 -13.86 -29.37 19.71
CA TRP A 34 -15.27 -29.48 19.30
C TRP A 34 -15.71 -28.42 18.27
N VAL A 35 -14.99 -27.29 18.17
CA VAL A 35 -15.25 -26.28 17.14
C VAL A 35 -15.16 -26.85 15.73
N ALA A 36 -14.28 -27.83 15.50
CA ALA A 36 -14.18 -28.54 14.21
C ALA A 36 -15.44 -29.35 13.84
N GLY A 37 -16.36 -29.54 14.77
CA GLY A 37 -17.67 -30.20 14.54
C GLY A 37 -18.83 -29.26 14.20
N LEU A 38 -18.61 -27.93 14.15
CA LEU A 38 -19.66 -26.95 13.88
C LEU A 38 -19.98 -26.87 12.37
N ALA A 39 -20.67 -27.85 11.84
CA ALA A 39 -20.90 -28.01 10.40
C ALA A 39 -21.60 -26.83 9.72
N ALA A 40 -22.37 -26.01 10.47
CA ALA A 40 -23.09 -24.84 9.98
C ALA A 40 -22.23 -23.54 10.02
N LEU A 41 -21.01 -23.59 10.58
CA LEU A 41 -20.18 -22.40 10.76
C LEU A 41 -19.69 -21.86 9.42
N GLU A 42 -20.06 -20.61 9.11
CA GLU A 42 -19.73 -19.90 7.87
C GLU A 42 -18.58 -18.91 8.05
N GLU A 43 -18.50 -18.29 9.24
CA GLU A 43 -17.51 -17.28 9.58
C GLU A 43 -17.01 -17.43 11.01
N LEU A 44 -15.66 -17.41 11.16
CA LEU A 44 -14.96 -17.48 12.46
C LEU A 44 -13.98 -16.32 12.56
N ARG A 45 -14.22 -15.40 13.52
CA ARG A 45 -13.38 -14.25 13.83
C ARG A 45 -12.71 -14.41 15.19
N LEU A 46 -11.40 -14.47 15.17
CA LEU A 46 -10.53 -14.66 16.34
C LEU A 46 -9.34 -13.69 16.31
N ASP A 47 -9.46 -12.59 15.58
CA ASP A 47 -8.41 -11.56 15.49
C ASP A 47 -8.03 -11.04 16.87
N GLY A 48 -6.74 -10.70 17.07
CA GLY A 48 -6.28 -10.06 18.31
C GLY A 48 -6.46 -10.93 19.55
N ASN A 49 -6.15 -12.21 19.45
CA ASN A 49 -6.15 -13.17 20.57
C ASN A 49 -4.72 -13.69 20.87
N ARG A 50 -4.58 -14.75 21.63
CA ARG A 50 -3.29 -15.35 22.02
C ARG A 50 -3.12 -16.77 21.50
N LEU A 51 -3.75 -17.08 20.37
CA LEU A 51 -3.79 -18.43 19.78
C LEU A 51 -2.40 -18.83 19.27
N ARG A 52 -1.94 -20.02 19.66
CA ARG A 52 -0.67 -20.62 19.19
C ARG A 52 -0.89 -21.72 18.17
N SER A 53 -2.06 -22.29 18.16
CA SER A 53 -2.48 -23.32 17.21
C SER A 53 -4.00 -23.34 17.08
N LEU A 54 -4.47 -24.05 16.04
CA LEU A 54 -5.89 -24.31 15.80
C LEU A 54 -6.11 -25.82 15.66
N PRO A 55 -7.31 -26.33 16.01
CA PRO A 55 -7.71 -27.68 15.61
C PRO A 55 -7.78 -27.77 14.09
N ASP A 56 -7.88 -28.99 13.57
CA ASP A 56 -8.07 -29.21 12.12
C ASP A 56 -9.47 -28.75 11.70
N LEU A 57 -9.53 -27.63 10.96
CA LEU A 57 -10.78 -27.04 10.49
C LEU A 57 -11.18 -27.50 9.07
N SER A 58 -10.41 -28.42 8.46
CA SER A 58 -10.63 -28.86 7.07
C SER A 58 -12.00 -29.51 6.84
N GLY A 59 -12.64 -30.02 7.91
CA GLY A 59 -13.99 -30.60 7.89
C GLY A 59 -15.12 -29.59 7.90
N LEU A 60 -14.87 -28.31 8.14
CA LEU A 60 -15.90 -27.26 8.19
C LEU A 60 -16.34 -26.82 6.79
N THR A 61 -17.12 -27.63 6.12
CA THR A 61 -17.50 -27.43 4.70
C THR A 61 -18.31 -26.17 4.42
N ALA A 62 -18.97 -25.59 5.43
CA ALA A 62 -19.69 -24.33 5.31
C ALA A 62 -18.79 -23.09 5.51
N LEU A 63 -17.59 -23.24 6.12
CA LEU A 63 -16.72 -22.12 6.46
C LEU A 63 -16.19 -21.42 5.21
N ARG A 64 -16.45 -20.12 5.12
CA ARG A 64 -16.03 -19.24 4.02
C ARG A 64 -15.02 -18.18 4.47
N ALA A 65 -15.09 -17.74 5.72
CA ALA A 65 -14.23 -16.69 6.23
C ALA A 65 -13.60 -17.08 7.58
N LEU A 66 -12.26 -16.96 7.63
CA LEU A 66 -11.46 -17.22 8.82
C LEU A 66 -10.53 -16.05 9.09
N HIS A 67 -10.75 -15.35 10.21
CA HIS A 67 -10.01 -14.17 10.64
C HIS A 67 -9.19 -14.51 11.87
N LEU A 68 -7.87 -14.37 11.76
CA LEU A 68 -6.87 -14.79 12.75
C LEU A 68 -5.74 -13.75 12.91
N ASP A 69 -5.94 -12.52 12.43
CA ASP A 69 -4.93 -11.48 12.51
C ASP A 69 -4.49 -11.24 13.97
N GLY A 70 -3.21 -10.90 14.17
CA GLY A 70 -2.70 -10.54 15.50
C GLY A 70 -2.78 -11.66 16.54
N ASN A 71 -2.40 -12.86 16.19
CA ASN A 71 -2.25 -14.01 17.08
C ASN A 71 -0.79 -14.48 17.20
N GLU A 72 -0.54 -15.64 17.81
CA GLU A 72 0.78 -16.24 17.98
C GLU A 72 0.91 -17.57 17.22
N LEU A 73 0.19 -17.75 16.12
CA LEU A 73 0.18 -19.01 15.36
C LEU A 73 1.57 -19.29 14.80
N ALA A 74 2.13 -20.45 15.13
CA ALA A 74 3.44 -20.89 14.66
C ALA A 74 3.39 -21.72 13.37
N SER A 75 2.19 -22.08 12.89
CA SER A 75 1.99 -22.84 11.67
C SER A 75 0.71 -22.42 10.94
N PHE A 76 0.72 -22.61 9.63
CA PHE A 76 -0.46 -22.34 8.80
C PHE A 76 -1.62 -23.28 9.20
N PRO A 77 -2.84 -22.76 9.42
CA PRO A 77 -3.98 -23.57 9.83
C PRO A 77 -4.44 -24.52 8.72
N ARG A 78 -4.93 -25.68 9.10
CA ARG A 78 -5.60 -26.60 8.15
C ARG A 78 -7.00 -26.07 7.87
N CYS A 79 -7.17 -25.51 6.68
CA CYS A 79 -8.39 -24.84 6.24
C CYS A 79 -9.22 -25.74 5.33
N PRO A 80 -10.56 -25.51 5.28
CA PRO A 80 -11.42 -26.19 4.31
C PRO A 80 -11.13 -25.72 2.87
N PRO A 81 -11.41 -26.55 1.85
CA PRO A 81 -11.09 -26.25 0.46
C PRO A 81 -11.95 -25.12 -0.15
N HIS A 82 -13.04 -24.73 0.51
CA HIS A 82 -14.00 -23.74 0.04
C HIS A 82 -13.84 -22.36 0.73
N LEU A 83 -12.72 -22.16 1.44
CA LEU A 83 -12.45 -20.89 2.11
C LEU A 83 -12.25 -19.78 1.07
N GLU A 84 -12.89 -18.63 1.30
CA GLU A 84 -12.83 -17.45 0.43
C GLU A 84 -12.00 -16.33 1.07
N VAL A 85 -12.00 -16.24 2.40
CA VAL A 85 -11.28 -15.22 3.17
C VAL A 85 -10.39 -15.90 4.21
N LEU A 86 -9.10 -15.56 4.20
CA LEU A 86 -8.14 -16.01 5.21
C LEU A 86 -7.23 -14.84 5.61
N PHE A 87 -7.37 -14.38 6.84
CA PHE A 87 -6.53 -13.34 7.42
C PHE A 87 -5.65 -13.93 8.51
N LEU A 88 -4.34 -13.80 8.36
CA LEU A 88 -3.28 -14.31 9.22
C LEU A 88 -2.22 -13.25 9.50
N TYR A 89 -2.51 -11.96 9.23
CA TYR A 89 -1.56 -10.87 9.45
C TYR A 89 -1.08 -10.85 10.91
N GLY A 90 0.23 -10.58 11.12
CA GLY A 90 0.76 -10.45 12.47
C GLY A 90 0.78 -11.74 13.28
N ASN A 91 1.19 -12.85 12.67
CA ASN A 91 1.40 -14.15 13.28
C ASN A 91 2.88 -14.58 13.17
N ARG A 92 3.18 -15.86 13.36
CA ARG A 92 4.54 -16.44 13.29
C ARG A 92 4.56 -17.68 12.40
N VAL A 93 3.78 -17.64 11.31
CA VAL A 93 3.49 -18.82 10.49
C VAL A 93 4.74 -19.39 9.82
N GLY A 94 5.71 -18.56 9.45
CA GLY A 94 7.02 -18.95 8.91
C GLY A 94 7.00 -19.59 7.52
N ALA A 95 5.98 -20.36 7.18
CA ALA A 95 5.83 -21.02 5.87
C ALA A 95 4.38 -21.17 5.46
N VAL A 96 4.12 -21.07 4.15
CA VAL A 96 2.80 -21.25 3.53
C VAL A 96 2.77 -22.62 2.85
N PRO A 97 1.72 -23.45 3.01
CA PRO A 97 1.66 -24.77 2.38
C PRO A 97 1.42 -24.68 0.87
N ASP A 98 1.85 -25.71 0.13
CA ASP A 98 1.62 -25.81 -1.32
C ASP A 98 0.15 -25.94 -1.72
N ARG A 99 -0.73 -26.33 -0.79
CA ARG A 99 -2.16 -26.48 -1.07
C ARG A 99 -2.95 -25.42 -0.32
N LEU A 100 -3.41 -24.41 -1.07
CA LEU A 100 -4.31 -23.37 -0.62
C LEU A 100 -5.71 -23.59 -1.21
N SER A 101 -6.74 -23.03 -0.57
CA SER A 101 -8.11 -23.05 -1.10
C SER A 101 -8.15 -22.28 -2.43
N PRO A 102 -8.53 -22.92 -3.55
CA PRO A 102 -8.49 -22.26 -4.87
C PRO A 102 -9.53 -21.16 -5.03
N GLY A 103 -10.55 -21.13 -4.14
CA GLY A 103 -11.59 -20.11 -4.08
C GLY A 103 -11.22 -18.87 -3.27
N LEU A 104 -9.99 -18.77 -2.74
CA LEU A 104 -9.57 -17.61 -1.96
C LEU A 104 -9.66 -16.32 -2.79
N ARG A 105 -10.39 -15.34 -2.24
CA ARG A 105 -10.55 -13.99 -2.78
C ARG A 105 -9.75 -12.97 -1.97
N HIS A 106 -9.64 -13.19 -0.67
CA HIS A 106 -8.91 -12.30 0.23
C HIS A 106 -7.92 -13.10 1.07
N LEU A 107 -6.63 -12.77 0.95
CA LEU A 107 -5.55 -13.45 1.66
C LEU A 107 -4.61 -12.40 2.28
N ALA A 108 -4.48 -12.43 3.61
CA ALA A 108 -3.51 -11.62 4.33
C ALA A 108 -2.52 -12.52 5.07
N LEU A 109 -1.24 -12.38 4.73
CA LEU A 109 -0.10 -13.12 5.30
C LEU A 109 1.01 -12.15 5.74
N GLY A 110 0.72 -10.86 5.86
CA GLY A 110 1.69 -9.88 6.30
C GLY A 110 2.19 -10.14 7.72
N ALA A 111 3.40 -9.65 8.04
CA ALA A 111 4.03 -9.75 9.36
C ALA A 111 4.09 -11.20 9.89
N ASN A 112 4.59 -12.14 9.07
CA ASN A 112 4.71 -13.55 9.44
C ASN A 112 6.14 -14.10 9.37
N GLY A 113 7.12 -13.25 9.01
CA GLY A 113 8.51 -13.65 8.87
C GLY A 113 8.77 -14.55 7.63
N LEU A 114 7.89 -14.52 6.63
CA LEU A 114 8.02 -15.31 5.41
C LEU A 114 9.24 -14.87 4.60
N THR A 115 10.07 -15.81 4.18
CA THR A 115 11.18 -15.57 3.25
C THR A 115 10.81 -15.90 1.80
N GLU A 116 9.80 -16.74 1.63
CA GLU A 116 9.24 -17.15 0.34
C GLU A 116 7.77 -17.54 0.49
N VAL A 117 7.07 -17.64 -0.62
CA VAL A 117 5.73 -18.20 -0.72
C VAL A 117 5.70 -19.24 -1.83
N PRO A 118 4.88 -20.30 -1.70
CA PRO A 118 4.85 -21.39 -2.69
C PRO A 118 4.32 -20.90 -4.04
N GLY A 119 4.79 -21.49 -5.12
CA GLY A 119 4.33 -21.19 -6.48
C GLY A 119 2.82 -21.37 -6.71
N SER A 120 2.16 -22.15 -5.87
CA SER A 120 0.71 -22.36 -5.88
C SER A 120 -0.08 -21.11 -5.47
N LEU A 121 0.48 -20.24 -4.60
CA LEU A 121 -0.16 -18.96 -4.22
C LEU A 121 -0.41 -18.09 -5.46
N TRP A 122 0.58 -18.00 -6.34
CA TRP A 122 0.50 -17.20 -7.56
C TRP A 122 -0.45 -17.76 -8.63
N LYS A 123 -1.09 -18.91 -8.35
CA LYS A 123 -2.12 -19.52 -9.22
C LYS A 123 -3.54 -19.33 -8.69
N LEU A 124 -3.72 -18.59 -7.60
CA LEU A 124 -5.03 -18.29 -7.01
C LEU A 124 -5.75 -17.17 -7.79
N THR A 125 -6.19 -17.49 -9.00
CA THR A 125 -6.79 -16.53 -9.95
C THR A 125 -8.10 -15.90 -9.48
N ALA A 126 -8.68 -16.38 -8.37
CA ALA A 126 -9.85 -15.78 -7.73
C ALA A 126 -9.48 -14.60 -6.79
N LEU A 127 -8.19 -14.41 -6.47
CA LEU A 127 -7.76 -13.35 -5.53
C LEU A 127 -8.15 -11.96 -6.02
N GLU A 128 -8.76 -11.22 -5.12
CA GLU A 128 -9.12 -9.80 -5.25
C GLU A 128 -8.24 -8.92 -4.34
N SER A 129 -7.76 -9.47 -3.22
CA SER A 129 -6.86 -8.80 -2.30
C SER A 129 -5.77 -9.76 -1.82
N LEU A 130 -4.51 -9.31 -1.90
CA LEU A 130 -3.35 -10.02 -1.39
C LEU A 130 -2.47 -9.08 -0.58
N ASN A 131 -2.27 -9.42 0.70
CA ASN A 131 -1.33 -8.73 1.58
C ASN A 131 -0.20 -9.68 1.98
N LEU A 132 1.02 -9.36 1.57
CA LEU A 132 2.29 -10.03 1.91
C LEU A 132 3.28 -9.04 2.56
N ALA A 133 2.81 -7.90 3.04
CA ALA A 133 3.65 -6.87 3.65
C ALA A 133 4.38 -7.36 4.91
N GLU A 134 5.43 -6.65 5.31
CA GLU A 134 6.18 -6.91 6.57
C GLU A 134 6.70 -8.35 6.66
N ASN A 135 7.27 -8.84 5.57
CA ASN A 135 7.91 -10.15 5.48
C ASN A 135 9.39 -9.99 5.07
N ALA A 136 10.04 -11.08 4.70
CA ALA A 136 11.42 -11.06 4.22
C ALA A 136 11.55 -11.57 2.77
N LEU A 137 10.51 -11.35 1.96
CA LEU A 137 10.45 -11.79 0.56
C LEU A 137 11.52 -11.07 -0.26
N THR A 138 12.25 -11.82 -1.08
CA THR A 138 13.31 -11.30 -1.95
C THR A 138 12.91 -11.22 -3.42
N GLU A 139 11.84 -11.91 -3.80
CA GLU A 139 11.38 -11.98 -5.19
C GLU A 139 9.85 -12.10 -5.29
N VAL A 140 9.33 -11.66 -6.43
CA VAL A 140 7.97 -11.88 -6.91
C VAL A 140 8.09 -12.47 -8.31
N PRO A 141 7.58 -13.68 -8.58
CA PRO A 141 7.76 -14.32 -9.88
C PRO A 141 6.81 -13.75 -10.95
N ALA A 142 7.19 -13.87 -12.23
CA ALA A 142 6.41 -13.40 -13.38
C ALA A 142 4.97 -13.96 -13.45
N VAL A 143 4.75 -15.15 -12.89
CA VAL A 143 3.42 -15.76 -12.85
C VAL A 143 2.37 -14.95 -12.08
N ILE A 144 2.79 -13.93 -11.29
CA ILE A 144 1.88 -12.98 -10.62
C ILE A 144 0.91 -12.33 -11.62
N GLY A 145 1.35 -12.06 -12.87
CA GLY A 145 0.49 -11.47 -13.91
C GLY A 145 -0.79 -12.26 -14.21
N GLY A 146 -0.85 -13.56 -13.82
CA GLY A 146 -2.06 -14.36 -13.91
C GLY A 146 -3.16 -14.02 -12.90
N LEU A 147 -2.89 -13.18 -11.89
CA LEU A 147 -3.87 -12.77 -10.87
C LEU A 147 -4.77 -11.62 -11.37
N ALA A 148 -5.43 -11.82 -12.49
CA ALA A 148 -6.17 -10.78 -13.22
C ALA A 148 -7.35 -10.13 -12.45
N ARG A 149 -7.82 -10.77 -11.36
CA ARG A 149 -8.90 -10.23 -10.51
C ARG A 149 -8.38 -9.38 -9.35
N LEU A 150 -7.05 -9.33 -9.18
CA LEU A 150 -6.46 -8.61 -8.05
C LEU A 150 -6.71 -7.10 -8.18
N ARG A 151 -7.27 -6.51 -7.15
CA ARG A 151 -7.58 -5.08 -7.05
C ARG A 151 -6.64 -4.38 -6.08
N MET A 152 -6.18 -5.09 -5.07
CA MET A 152 -5.33 -4.60 -3.98
C MET A 152 -4.14 -5.54 -3.81
N LEU A 153 -2.93 -4.97 -3.83
CA LEU A 153 -1.69 -5.72 -3.59
C LEU A 153 -0.79 -4.95 -2.64
N ASP A 154 -0.43 -5.58 -1.52
CA ASP A 154 0.54 -5.06 -0.59
C ASP A 154 1.77 -5.99 -0.50
N LEU A 155 2.90 -5.46 -0.93
CA LEU A 155 4.23 -6.05 -0.88
C LEU A 155 5.21 -5.15 -0.10
N GLY A 156 4.70 -4.16 0.62
CA GLY A 156 5.50 -3.23 1.41
C GLY A 156 6.31 -3.92 2.50
N HIS A 157 7.39 -3.27 2.95
CA HIS A 157 8.24 -3.78 4.03
C HIS A 157 8.74 -5.21 3.76
N ASN A 158 9.42 -5.40 2.62
CA ASN A 158 10.06 -6.64 2.21
C ASN A 158 11.53 -6.40 1.79
N ARG A 159 12.14 -7.34 1.08
CA ARG A 159 13.53 -7.23 0.61
C ARG A 159 13.61 -7.33 -0.92
N LEU A 160 12.59 -6.88 -1.63
CA LEU A 160 12.49 -6.97 -3.07
C LEU A 160 13.52 -6.02 -3.72
N ALA A 161 14.43 -6.58 -4.51
CA ALA A 161 15.40 -5.81 -5.29
C ALA A 161 14.83 -5.38 -6.66
N SER A 162 13.84 -6.11 -7.16
CA SER A 162 13.10 -5.85 -8.40
C SER A 162 11.69 -6.42 -8.31
N VAL A 163 10.82 -5.98 -9.22
CA VAL A 163 9.50 -6.57 -9.48
C VAL A 163 9.41 -6.94 -10.96
N PRO A 164 8.69 -8.01 -11.33
CA PRO A 164 8.62 -8.47 -12.72
C PRO A 164 7.73 -7.53 -13.57
N PRO A 165 7.99 -7.42 -14.89
CA PRO A 165 7.16 -6.65 -15.82
C PRO A 165 5.69 -7.05 -15.80
N GLU A 166 5.39 -8.31 -15.57
CA GLU A 166 4.03 -8.89 -15.50
C GLU A 166 3.20 -8.31 -14.33
N LEU A 167 3.83 -7.56 -13.42
CA LEU A 167 3.10 -6.77 -12.42
C LEU A 167 2.17 -5.75 -13.09
N GLY A 168 2.55 -5.26 -14.28
CA GLY A 168 1.74 -4.36 -15.10
C GLY A 168 0.52 -5.01 -15.74
N ASP A 169 0.42 -6.35 -15.74
CA ASP A 169 -0.70 -7.09 -16.33
C ASP A 169 -1.83 -7.35 -15.31
N LEU A 170 -1.66 -6.92 -14.06
CA LEU A 170 -2.66 -7.03 -13.01
C LEU A 170 -3.86 -6.10 -13.22
N GLY A 171 -5.01 -6.51 -12.70
CA GLY A 171 -6.25 -5.72 -12.75
C GLY A 171 -6.38 -4.65 -11.64
N LEU A 172 -5.29 -4.19 -11.04
CA LEU A 172 -5.30 -3.33 -9.86
C LEU A 172 -6.11 -2.05 -10.08
N THR A 173 -6.97 -1.75 -9.11
CA THR A 173 -7.82 -0.53 -9.14
C THR A 173 -7.63 0.32 -7.89
N ASP A 174 -7.39 -0.29 -6.76
CA ASP A 174 -7.42 0.36 -5.46
C ASP A 174 -6.01 0.80 -5.07
N TYR A 175 -5.12 -0.12 -4.71
CA TYR A 175 -3.75 0.23 -4.37
C TYR A 175 -2.70 -0.83 -4.76
N LEU A 176 -1.46 -0.34 -4.96
CA LEU A 176 -0.23 -1.11 -5.03
C LEU A 176 0.78 -0.52 -4.04
N TYR A 177 1.15 -1.30 -3.01
CA TYR A 177 2.18 -0.93 -2.06
C TYR A 177 3.45 -1.74 -2.32
N LEU A 178 4.54 -1.01 -2.59
CA LEU A 178 5.90 -1.51 -2.78
C LEU A 178 6.88 -0.75 -1.87
N SER A 179 6.36 -0.04 -0.87
CA SER A 179 7.16 0.77 0.06
C SER A 179 8.12 -0.08 0.89
N ASP A 180 9.21 0.56 1.35
CA ASP A 180 10.23 -0.04 2.20
C ASP A 180 10.73 -1.39 1.65
N ASN A 181 11.33 -1.29 0.44
CA ASN A 181 11.98 -2.37 -0.28
C ASN A 181 13.37 -1.94 -0.78
N LEU A 182 13.98 -2.70 -1.65
CA LEU A 182 15.32 -2.43 -2.17
C LEU A 182 15.30 -2.05 -3.67
N LEU A 183 14.15 -1.64 -4.20
CA LEU A 183 13.92 -1.39 -5.62
C LEU A 183 14.83 -0.25 -6.13
N ALA A 184 15.68 -0.54 -7.12
CA ALA A 184 16.50 0.47 -7.80
C ALA A 184 15.74 1.11 -8.98
N GLU A 185 14.80 0.38 -9.56
CA GLU A 185 13.92 0.82 -10.65
C GLU A 185 12.58 0.06 -10.58
N VAL A 186 11.59 0.53 -11.32
CA VAL A 186 10.34 -0.17 -11.59
C VAL A 186 10.19 -0.31 -13.10
N PRO A 187 9.57 -1.42 -13.59
CA PRO A 187 9.47 -1.69 -15.01
C PRO A 187 8.55 -0.71 -15.75
N GLU A 188 8.80 -0.50 -17.05
CA GLU A 188 7.95 0.34 -17.92
C GLU A 188 6.50 -0.20 -17.98
N GLU A 189 6.32 -1.50 -17.85
CA GLU A 189 5.03 -2.18 -17.85
C GLU A 189 4.11 -1.73 -16.71
N LEU A 190 4.67 -1.18 -15.63
CA LEU A 190 3.87 -0.62 -14.52
C LEU A 190 2.87 0.43 -15.02
N GLY A 191 3.23 1.17 -16.08
CA GLY A 191 2.33 2.14 -16.74
C GLY A 191 1.06 1.55 -17.38
N ARG A 192 0.92 0.22 -17.45
CA ARG A 192 -0.32 -0.45 -17.91
C ARG A 192 -1.41 -0.45 -16.85
N LEU A 193 -1.08 -0.17 -15.58
CA LEU A 193 -2.04 -0.08 -14.47
C LEU A 193 -2.84 1.24 -14.54
N ASP A 194 -3.53 1.46 -15.64
CA ASP A 194 -4.22 2.71 -15.98
C ASP A 194 -5.42 3.04 -15.08
N ARG A 195 -5.92 2.04 -14.33
CA ARG A 195 -7.04 2.17 -13.38
C ARG A 195 -6.61 2.27 -11.92
N LEU A 196 -5.33 2.10 -11.62
CA LEU A 196 -4.81 2.13 -10.25
C LEU A 196 -5.01 3.53 -9.64
N ALA A 197 -5.63 3.59 -8.45
CA ALA A 197 -5.87 4.85 -7.76
C ALA A 197 -4.69 5.29 -6.87
N TYR A 198 -4.00 4.36 -6.23
CA TYR A 198 -2.95 4.65 -5.26
C TYR A 198 -1.69 3.81 -5.52
N LEU A 199 -0.55 4.50 -5.71
CA LEU A 199 0.76 3.85 -5.86
C LEU A 199 1.72 4.34 -4.77
N ASN A 200 2.26 3.40 -3.99
CA ASN A 200 3.25 3.68 -2.96
C ASN A 200 4.59 2.98 -3.26
N LEU A 201 5.60 3.77 -3.60
CA LEU A 201 6.98 3.38 -3.88
C LEU A 201 7.96 3.96 -2.84
N THR A 202 7.46 4.40 -1.70
CA THR A 202 8.21 5.08 -0.64
C THR A 202 9.36 4.22 -0.12
N ASP A 203 10.43 4.88 0.37
CA ASP A 203 11.58 4.24 1.03
C ASP A 203 12.16 3.06 0.24
N ASN A 204 12.56 3.37 -1.00
CA ASN A 204 13.26 2.48 -1.92
C ASN A 204 14.61 3.11 -2.36
N ARG A 205 15.20 2.60 -3.43
CA ARG A 205 16.47 3.09 -3.99
C ARG A 205 16.31 3.66 -5.39
N LEU A 206 15.08 4.05 -5.77
CA LEU A 206 14.74 4.50 -7.12
C LEU A 206 15.54 5.75 -7.50
N THR A 207 16.20 5.71 -8.64
CA THR A 207 16.94 6.86 -9.21
C THR A 207 16.12 7.61 -10.27
N ARG A 208 15.13 6.96 -10.85
CA ARG A 208 14.19 7.49 -11.85
C ARG A 208 12.84 6.78 -11.76
N LEU A 209 11.82 7.42 -12.33
CA LEU A 209 10.56 6.80 -12.68
C LEU A 209 10.51 6.57 -14.20
N PRO A 210 9.85 5.51 -14.69
CA PRO A 210 9.71 5.27 -16.12
C PRO A 210 8.81 6.32 -16.79
N GLU A 211 9.03 6.59 -18.09
CA GLU A 211 8.16 7.50 -18.83
C GLU A 211 6.73 6.97 -18.96
N SER A 212 6.53 5.67 -18.87
CA SER A 212 5.21 5.05 -18.87
C SER A 212 4.34 5.41 -17.66
N ILE A 213 4.91 5.97 -16.58
CA ILE A 213 4.14 6.41 -15.39
C ILE A 213 3.00 7.35 -15.80
N GLY A 214 3.21 8.20 -16.80
CA GLY A 214 2.18 9.11 -17.32
C GLY A 214 0.96 8.43 -17.96
N ARG A 215 1.00 7.13 -18.21
CA ARG A 215 -0.13 6.35 -18.72
C ARG A 215 -1.09 5.89 -17.62
N MET A 216 -0.71 6.00 -16.35
CA MET A 216 -1.54 5.60 -15.21
C MET A 216 -2.67 6.62 -14.97
N ALA A 217 -3.60 6.73 -15.92
CA ALA A 217 -4.62 7.76 -15.94
C ALA A 217 -5.60 7.74 -14.74
N GLY A 218 -5.72 6.61 -14.07
CA GLY A 218 -6.53 6.45 -12.86
C GLY A 218 -5.90 6.99 -11.58
N LEU A 219 -4.60 7.32 -11.61
CA LEU A 219 -3.83 7.60 -10.41
C LEU A 219 -4.29 8.89 -9.71
N VAL A 220 -4.65 8.77 -8.44
CA VAL A 220 -5.11 9.86 -7.56
C VAL A 220 -4.01 10.27 -6.59
N GLU A 221 -3.23 9.31 -6.11
CA GLU A 221 -2.14 9.57 -5.17
C GLU A 221 -0.88 8.79 -5.57
N LEU A 222 0.25 9.49 -5.62
CA LEU A 222 1.58 8.94 -5.90
C LEU A 222 2.54 9.28 -4.76
N ARG A 223 3.02 8.26 -4.05
CA ARG A 223 4.05 8.39 -3.02
C ARG A 223 5.36 7.77 -3.49
N VAL A 224 6.40 8.59 -3.58
CA VAL A 224 7.77 8.18 -3.98
C VAL A 224 8.82 8.83 -3.09
N TYR A 225 8.45 9.23 -1.89
CA TYR A 225 9.38 9.86 -0.96
C TYR A 225 10.43 8.86 -0.42
N GLY A 226 11.52 9.38 0.16
CA GLY A 226 12.59 8.52 0.69
C GLY A 226 13.34 7.71 -0.37
N ASN A 227 13.45 8.26 -1.59
CA ASN A 227 14.15 7.62 -2.72
C ASN A 227 15.42 8.41 -3.13
N ARG A 228 15.93 8.15 -4.32
CA ARG A 228 17.14 8.80 -4.87
C ARG A 228 16.86 9.48 -6.21
N LEU A 229 15.60 9.87 -6.46
CA LEU A 229 15.19 10.48 -7.73
C LEU A 229 15.96 11.76 -7.99
N GLU A 230 16.59 11.86 -9.15
CA GLU A 230 17.34 13.05 -9.59
C GLU A 230 16.48 13.95 -10.49
N SER A 231 15.49 13.38 -11.15
CA SER A 231 14.50 14.06 -12.00
C SER A 231 13.18 13.32 -12.01
N LEU A 232 12.12 13.99 -12.50
CA LEU A 232 10.86 13.36 -12.87
C LEU A 232 10.77 13.20 -14.38
N PRO A 233 10.09 12.16 -14.89
CA PRO A 233 9.87 11.98 -16.31
C PRO A 233 9.00 13.10 -16.89
N GLY A 234 9.20 13.41 -18.17
CA GLY A 234 8.40 14.41 -18.88
C GLY A 234 6.90 14.09 -18.93
N SER A 235 6.57 12.83 -18.91
CA SER A 235 5.20 12.32 -18.91
C SER A 235 4.42 12.53 -17.61
N ILE A 236 5.07 12.92 -16.50
CA ILE A 236 4.40 13.09 -15.20
C ILE A 236 3.17 14.00 -15.28
N GLY A 237 3.23 15.04 -16.14
CA GLY A 237 2.12 15.97 -16.34
C GLY A 237 0.87 15.39 -17.00
N ALA A 238 0.95 14.16 -17.52
CA ALA A 238 -0.20 13.45 -18.10
C ALA A 238 -1.12 12.80 -17.06
N LEU A 239 -0.74 12.78 -15.78
CA LEU A 239 -1.53 12.24 -14.68
C LEU A 239 -2.67 13.20 -14.27
N ALA A 240 -3.65 13.39 -15.15
CA ALA A 240 -4.68 14.42 -15.03
C ALA A 240 -5.55 14.31 -13.76
N ARG A 241 -5.70 13.09 -13.20
CA ARG A 241 -6.48 12.85 -11.96
C ARG A 241 -5.65 12.89 -10.68
N LEU A 242 -4.33 13.13 -10.77
CA LEU A 242 -3.46 13.12 -9.62
C LEU A 242 -3.78 14.31 -8.68
N ARG A 243 -4.10 14.01 -7.42
CA ARG A 243 -4.43 15.01 -6.38
C ARG A 243 -3.31 15.21 -5.38
N GLU A 244 -2.55 14.17 -5.10
CA GLU A 244 -1.46 14.21 -4.15
C GLU A 244 -0.19 13.61 -4.75
N LEU A 245 0.91 14.37 -4.69
CA LEU A 245 2.24 13.96 -5.14
C LEU A 245 3.26 14.17 -4.03
N HIS A 246 3.78 13.07 -3.48
CA HIS A 246 4.72 13.06 -2.38
C HIS A 246 6.11 12.65 -2.85
N LEU A 247 7.04 13.61 -2.91
CA LEU A 247 8.41 13.48 -3.44
C LEU A 247 9.48 13.86 -2.42
N GLN A 248 9.12 14.05 -1.17
CA GLN A 248 10.07 14.49 -0.13
C GLN A 248 11.21 13.48 0.06
N GLY A 249 12.39 13.99 0.46
CA GLY A 249 13.55 13.12 0.73
C GLY A 249 14.15 12.46 -0.52
N ASN A 250 14.13 13.17 -1.66
CA ASN A 250 14.76 12.76 -2.92
C ASN A 250 15.98 13.65 -3.24
N ARG A 251 16.47 13.59 -4.48
CA ARG A 251 17.62 14.36 -4.97
C ARG A 251 17.26 15.29 -6.13
N LEU A 252 15.98 15.67 -6.25
CA LEU A 252 15.47 16.48 -7.34
C LEU A 252 16.15 17.85 -7.37
N GLU A 253 16.78 18.23 -8.50
CA GLU A 253 17.39 19.55 -8.70
C GLU A 253 16.44 20.52 -9.41
N ARG A 254 15.48 20.01 -10.19
CA ARG A 254 14.44 20.74 -10.93
C ARG A 254 13.20 19.88 -11.14
N LEU A 255 12.10 20.54 -11.46
CA LEU A 255 10.87 19.90 -11.93
C LEU A 255 10.74 20.09 -13.44
N PRO A 256 10.15 19.14 -14.17
CA PRO A 256 9.84 19.32 -15.59
C PRO A 256 8.73 20.38 -15.74
N ALA A 257 8.74 21.14 -16.85
CA ALA A 257 7.70 22.11 -17.14
C ALA A 257 6.30 21.47 -17.25
N SER A 258 6.24 20.19 -17.66
CA SER A 258 5.01 19.39 -17.74
C SER A 258 4.28 19.22 -16.40
N ILE A 259 4.93 19.49 -15.25
CA ILE A 259 4.27 19.43 -13.95
C ILE A 259 3.01 20.31 -13.90
N ALA A 260 2.97 21.40 -14.68
CA ALA A 260 1.82 22.27 -14.80
C ALA A 260 0.56 21.57 -15.36
N GLY A 261 0.74 20.44 -16.07
CA GLY A 261 -0.35 19.62 -16.62
C GLY A 261 -1.11 18.78 -15.61
N LEU A 262 -0.69 18.76 -14.33
CA LEU A 262 -1.38 18.05 -13.26
C LEU A 262 -2.64 18.84 -12.82
N GLU A 263 -3.72 18.77 -13.59
CA GLU A 263 -4.89 19.64 -13.46
C GLU A 263 -5.60 19.52 -12.09
N GLU A 264 -5.71 18.29 -11.56
CA GLU A 264 -6.37 18.06 -10.28
C GLU A 264 -5.44 18.13 -9.06
N LEU A 265 -4.14 18.43 -9.23
CA LEU A 265 -3.18 18.40 -8.12
C LEU A 265 -3.53 19.44 -7.05
N ARG A 266 -3.61 19.00 -5.80
CA ARG A 266 -3.90 19.82 -4.60
C ARG A 266 -2.72 19.88 -3.64
N VAL A 267 -1.99 18.77 -3.51
CA VAL A 267 -0.86 18.65 -2.58
C VAL A 267 0.40 18.27 -3.33
N LEU A 268 1.45 19.06 -3.17
CA LEU A 268 2.79 18.78 -3.69
C LEU A 268 3.81 18.92 -2.57
N ASP A 269 4.35 17.78 -2.11
CA ASP A 269 5.40 17.75 -1.09
C ASP A 269 6.76 17.50 -1.74
N LEU A 270 7.62 18.51 -1.71
CA LEU A 270 8.97 18.51 -2.28
C LEU A 270 10.05 18.80 -1.23
N ARG A 271 9.71 18.76 0.05
CA ARG A 271 10.69 19.03 1.13
C ARG A 271 11.87 18.05 1.08
N ASN A 272 13.02 18.51 1.60
CA ASN A 272 14.24 17.69 1.64
C ASN A 272 14.70 17.21 0.25
N ASN A 273 14.75 18.13 -0.72
CA ASN A 273 15.28 17.91 -2.06
C ASN A 273 16.46 18.88 -2.34
N ARG A 274 16.86 19.04 -3.60
CA ARG A 274 17.97 19.90 -4.02
C ARG A 274 17.53 20.98 -5.00
N LEU A 275 16.23 21.32 -5.02
CA LEU A 275 15.65 22.25 -5.99
C LEU A 275 16.34 23.61 -5.91
N ARG A 276 16.81 24.11 -7.05
CA ARG A 276 17.44 25.43 -7.21
C ARG A 276 16.46 26.47 -7.71
N GLU A 277 15.47 26.02 -8.46
CA GLU A 277 14.42 26.82 -9.09
C GLU A 277 13.12 26.02 -9.20
N LEU A 278 12.03 26.71 -9.44
CA LEU A 278 10.75 26.13 -9.82
C LEU A 278 10.48 26.46 -11.29
N PRO A 279 9.69 25.63 -12.01
CA PRO A 279 9.25 25.96 -13.36
C PRO A 279 8.39 27.26 -13.35
N GLU A 280 8.29 27.91 -14.50
CA GLU A 280 7.51 29.14 -14.65
C GLU A 280 6.04 28.98 -14.28
N SER A 281 5.50 27.76 -14.50
CA SER A 281 4.12 27.43 -14.20
C SER A 281 4.05 26.19 -13.31
N LEU A 282 3.19 26.25 -12.30
CA LEU A 282 2.80 25.16 -11.43
C LEU A 282 1.33 24.80 -11.66
N PRO A 283 0.86 23.61 -11.23
CA PRO A 283 -0.54 23.20 -11.38
C PRO A 283 -1.50 24.28 -10.85
N ALA A 284 -2.44 24.73 -11.67
CA ALA A 284 -3.37 25.81 -11.30
C ALA A 284 -4.27 25.46 -10.10
N GLY A 285 -4.54 24.16 -9.92
CA GLY A 285 -5.36 23.64 -8.82
C GLY A 285 -4.61 23.49 -7.49
N LEU A 286 -3.29 23.71 -7.45
CA LEU A 286 -2.46 23.44 -6.29
C LEU A 286 -2.88 24.31 -5.10
N ARG A 287 -2.99 23.70 -3.90
CA ARG A 287 -3.36 24.33 -2.64
C ARG A 287 -2.25 24.30 -1.60
N HIS A 288 -1.58 23.16 -1.48
CA HIS A 288 -0.52 22.95 -0.51
C HIS A 288 0.80 22.67 -1.23
N LEU A 289 1.80 23.52 -0.99
CA LEU A 289 3.15 23.38 -1.55
C LEU A 289 4.17 23.40 -0.42
N ASP A 290 4.84 22.28 -0.20
CA ASP A 290 5.92 22.17 0.77
C ASP A 290 7.28 22.11 0.05
N LEU A 291 8.08 23.16 0.21
CA LEU A 291 9.40 23.32 -0.39
C LEU A 291 10.52 23.38 0.66
N ARG A 292 10.24 23.02 1.91
CA ARG A 292 11.22 23.08 3.00
C ARG A 292 12.51 22.34 2.65
N ASN A 293 13.61 22.87 3.16
CA ASN A 293 14.92 22.26 3.02
C ASN A 293 15.27 21.95 1.55
N ASN A 294 15.30 22.99 0.73
CA ASN A 294 15.74 22.98 -0.66
C ASN A 294 16.85 24.02 -0.87
N ARG A 295 17.16 24.36 -2.11
CA ARG A 295 18.25 25.29 -2.48
C ARG A 295 17.74 26.49 -3.28
N LEU A 296 16.45 26.81 -3.15
CA LEU A 296 15.80 27.89 -3.91
C LEU A 296 16.42 29.24 -3.55
N ARG A 297 16.73 30.05 -4.58
CA ARG A 297 17.17 31.44 -4.44
C ARG A 297 16.10 32.44 -4.85
N SER A 298 15.19 32.02 -5.72
CA SER A 298 14.07 32.83 -6.21
C SER A 298 12.81 31.99 -6.34
N LEU A 299 11.68 32.66 -6.54
CA LEU A 299 10.40 32.06 -6.89
C LEU A 299 9.94 32.59 -8.25
N PRO A 300 9.14 31.85 -9.00
CA PRO A 300 8.54 32.37 -10.24
C PRO A 300 7.64 33.57 -9.92
N PRO A 301 7.46 34.48 -10.89
CA PRO A 301 6.68 35.71 -10.69
C PRO A 301 5.20 35.43 -10.41
N VAL A 302 4.70 34.26 -10.80
CA VAL A 302 3.32 33.84 -10.59
C VAL A 302 3.31 32.48 -9.90
N LEU A 303 2.53 32.39 -8.83
CA LEU A 303 2.22 31.13 -8.14
C LEU A 303 0.70 30.92 -8.13
N PRO A 304 0.24 29.65 -8.16
CA PRO A 304 -1.18 29.34 -8.04
C PRO A 304 -1.77 29.84 -6.72
N PRO A 305 -3.10 29.88 -6.58
CA PRO A 305 -3.77 30.35 -5.36
C PRO A 305 -3.60 29.32 -4.23
N LEU A 306 -2.43 29.34 -3.59
CA LEU A 306 -2.09 28.42 -2.50
C LEU A 306 -2.81 28.81 -1.20
N ASP A 307 -3.24 27.77 -0.44
CA ASP A 307 -3.69 27.91 0.94
C ASP A 307 -2.51 27.86 1.91
N LYS A 308 -1.48 27.06 1.57
CA LYS A 308 -0.25 26.93 2.36
C LYS A 308 0.99 26.80 1.50
N LEU A 309 2.02 27.59 1.85
CA LEU A 309 3.35 27.54 1.24
C LEU A 309 4.42 27.47 2.34
N ASP A 310 5.23 26.42 2.33
CA ASP A 310 6.34 26.28 3.27
C ASP A 310 7.69 26.42 2.53
N LEU A 311 8.44 27.46 2.84
CA LEU A 311 9.72 27.82 2.22
C LEU A 311 10.90 27.74 3.19
N ARG A 312 10.68 27.29 4.43
CA ARG A 312 11.72 27.25 5.46
C ARG A 312 12.96 26.49 4.97
N TRP A 313 14.12 26.96 5.43
CA TRP A 313 15.41 26.34 5.09
C TRP A 313 15.73 26.34 3.59
N ASN A 314 15.36 27.43 2.89
CA ASN A 314 15.84 27.77 1.55
C ASN A 314 16.83 28.94 1.63
N LYS A 315 17.35 29.39 0.49
CA LYS A 315 18.37 30.45 0.38
C LYS A 315 17.84 31.63 -0.48
N LEU A 316 16.58 32.04 -0.24
CA LEU A 316 15.95 33.07 -1.04
C LEU A 316 16.70 34.40 -0.90
N ASP A 317 17.02 35.04 -2.03
CA ASP A 317 17.66 36.34 -2.14
C ASP A 317 16.60 37.45 -1.94
N GLY A 318 16.35 37.84 -0.67
CA GLY A 318 15.34 38.83 -0.32
C GLY A 318 13.91 38.25 -0.17
N GLU A 319 12.91 39.12 -0.27
CA GLU A 319 11.49 38.76 -0.21
C GLU A 319 10.88 38.82 -1.62
N PRO A 320 10.54 37.67 -2.23
CA PRO A 320 9.90 37.64 -3.54
C PRO A 320 8.54 38.36 -3.52
N GLU A 321 8.30 39.23 -4.52
CA GLU A 321 7.07 40.04 -4.60
C GLU A 321 5.80 39.19 -4.66
N VAL A 322 5.85 38.00 -5.29
CA VAL A 322 4.74 37.05 -5.40
C VAL A 322 4.17 36.63 -4.04
N LEU A 323 4.98 36.68 -2.97
CA LEU A 323 4.54 36.34 -1.61
C LEU A 323 3.56 37.34 -1.02
N ARG A 324 3.66 38.62 -1.42
CA ARG A 324 2.72 39.65 -0.98
C ARG A 324 1.31 39.34 -1.45
N GLY A 325 1.15 39.07 -2.77
CA GLY A 325 -0.15 38.71 -3.34
C GLY A 325 -0.73 37.41 -2.80
N LEU A 326 0.11 36.46 -2.40
CA LEU A 326 -0.37 35.22 -1.74
C LEU A 326 -0.90 35.53 -0.32
N ARG A 327 -0.20 36.35 0.48
CA ARG A 327 -0.67 36.74 1.83
C ARG A 327 -1.99 37.49 1.79
N GLU A 328 -2.12 38.43 0.84
CA GLU A 328 -3.36 39.20 0.66
C GLU A 328 -4.57 38.30 0.33
N ARG A 329 -4.34 37.14 -0.29
CA ARG A 329 -5.34 36.11 -0.54
C ARG A 329 -5.51 35.10 0.59
N GLY A 330 -4.85 35.30 1.74
CA GLY A 330 -5.00 34.45 2.94
C GLY A 330 -4.08 33.22 2.98
N CYS A 331 -3.10 33.11 2.09
CA CYS A 331 -2.14 31.99 2.12
C CYS A 331 -1.29 32.01 3.39
N VAL A 332 -1.20 30.87 4.07
CA VAL A 332 -0.27 30.66 5.19
C VAL A 332 1.13 30.43 4.63
N ILE A 333 2.04 31.39 4.82
CA ILE A 333 3.43 31.31 4.35
C ILE A 333 4.36 31.08 5.53
N LEU A 334 5.09 29.96 5.52
CA LEU A 334 6.16 29.64 6.46
C LEU A 334 7.52 29.88 5.78
N ARG A 335 8.38 30.68 6.41
CA ARG A 335 9.67 31.07 5.83
C ARG A 335 10.80 31.01 6.85
#